data_5b78ea3c474fae4f37760313bc6ea6dd
#
_entry.id   5b78ea3c474fae4f37760313bc6ea6dd
#
_cell.length_a   1.000
_cell.length_b   1.000
_cell.length_c   1.000
_cell.angle_alpha   90.00
_cell.angle_beta   90.00
_cell.angle_gamma   90.00
#
_symmetry.space_group_name_H-M   'P 1'
#
loop_
_entity.id
_entity.type
_entity.pdbx_description
1 polymer ?
#
loop_
_entity_poly.entity_id
_entity_poly.type
_entity_poly.pdbx_seq_one_letter_code
_entity_poly.pdbx_strand_id
1 'polypeptide(L)'
;MKALRFSRNEGKYAAAMLAARLRPGAGGTVGPLSLVDHDAPNLPTKDWVRVWPRLAGICGSDISTLDGHASRYFEDFVSFPFVPGHEVVADTADGRRVVLEPVLGHACRGFEPPFE
;
A
#
# COMPACT_ATOMS: atom_id res chain seq x y z
N MET A 1 11.03 -1.08 -12.03
CA MET A 1 11.09 -1.94 -10.83
C MET A 1 9.80 -2.75 -10.71
N LYS A 2 9.87 -3.96 -10.13
CA LYS A 2 8.66 -4.74 -9.87
C LYS A 2 7.93 -4.20 -8.65
N ALA A 3 6.62 -4.02 -8.75
CA ALA A 3 5.77 -3.60 -7.63
C ALA A 3 4.45 -4.38 -7.64
N LEU A 4 3.92 -4.67 -6.47
CA LEU A 4 2.55 -5.13 -6.31
C LEU A 4 1.65 -3.90 -6.35
N ARG A 5 0.73 -3.85 -7.29
CA ARG A 5 -0.19 -2.74 -7.47
C ARG A 5 -1.62 -3.18 -7.24
N PHE A 6 -2.30 -2.46 -6.40
CA PHE A 6 -3.71 -2.64 -6.11
C PHE A 6 -4.52 -1.59 -6.88
N SER A 7 -5.46 -2.04 -7.70
CA SER A 7 -6.23 -1.18 -8.60
C SER A 7 -7.71 -1.17 -8.22
N ARG A 8 -8.42 -0.07 -8.45
CA ARG A 8 -9.86 -0.01 -8.26
C ARG A 8 -10.55 -0.87 -9.31
N ASN A 9 -11.09 -2.00 -8.90
CA ASN A 9 -11.85 -2.91 -9.76
C ASN A 9 -12.88 -3.67 -8.92
N GLU A 10 -14.13 -3.24 -9.01
CA GLU A 10 -15.24 -3.76 -8.19
C GLU A 10 -15.52 -5.23 -8.46
N GLY A 11 -15.45 -5.65 -9.73
CA GLY A 11 -15.68 -7.05 -10.11
C GLY A 11 -14.62 -7.99 -9.52
N LYS A 12 -13.34 -7.61 -9.61
CA LYS A 12 -12.26 -8.39 -8.99
C LYS A 12 -12.32 -8.36 -7.47
N TYR A 13 -12.77 -7.26 -6.89
CA TYR A 13 -12.97 -7.18 -5.46
C TYR A 13 -14.07 -8.13 -4.98
N ALA A 14 -15.21 -8.15 -5.66
CA ALA A 14 -16.28 -9.11 -5.37
C ALA A 14 -15.81 -10.57 -5.53
N ALA A 15 -15.01 -10.86 -6.55
CA ALA A 15 -14.39 -12.17 -6.74
C ALA A 15 -13.44 -12.54 -5.58
N ALA A 16 -12.66 -11.58 -5.09
CA ALA A 16 -11.79 -11.77 -3.93
C ALA A 16 -12.59 -12.11 -2.67
N MET A 17 -13.66 -11.39 -2.39
CA MET A 17 -14.54 -11.66 -1.25
C MET A 17 -15.17 -13.07 -1.31
N LEU A 18 -15.57 -13.53 -2.49
CA LEU A 18 -16.12 -14.87 -2.65
C LEU A 18 -15.04 -15.94 -2.47
N ALA A 19 -13.87 -15.75 -3.05
CA ALA A 19 -12.75 -16.69 -2.93
C ALA A 19 -12.26 -16.81 -1.48
N ALA A 20 -12.22 -15.72 -0.74
CA ALA A 20 -11.81 -15.69 0.66
C ALA A 20 -12.72 -16.50 1.59
N ARG A 21 -14.01 -16.67 1.23
CA ARG A 21 -14.93 -17.56 1.96
C ARG A 21 -14.52 -19.03 1.88
N LEU A 22 -13.85 -19.40 0.81
CA LEU A 22 -13.36 -20.77 0.62
C LEU A 22 -12.00 -20.96 1.24
N ARG A 23 -11.12 -19.93 1.16
CA ARG A 23 -9.76 -19.99 1.69
C ARG A 23 -9.25 -18.58 1.98
N PRO A 24 -8.86 -18.27 3.23
CA PRO A 24 -8.21 -17.01 3.57
C PRO A 24 -6.97 -16.75 2.69
N GLY A 25 -6.82 -15.53 2.21
CA GLY A 25 -5.72 -15.13 1.31
C GLY A 25 -5.98 -15.44 -0.18
N ALA A 26 -7.06 -16.15 -0.53
CA ALA A 26 -7.37 -16.45 -1.94
C ALA A 26 -7.68 -15.20 -2.77
N GLY A 27 -8.06 -14.10 -2.13
CA GLY A 27 -8.24 -12.80 -2.77
C GLY A 27 -6.97 -12.29 -3.48
N GLY A 28 -5.79 -12.65 -3.01
CA GLY A 28 -4.52 -12.32 -3.65
C GLY A 28 -4.35 -12.89 -5.06
N THR A 29 -5.06 -13.97 -5.39
CA THR A 29 -4.98 -14.64 -6.70
C THR A 29 -5.99 -14.09 -7.71
N VAL A 30 -7.21 -13.83 -7.26
CA VAL A 30 -8.34 -13.45 -8.15
C VAL A 30 -8.73 -11.98 -8.02
N GLY A 31 -8.23 -11.33 -6.99
CA GLY A 31 -8.54 -9.95 -6.65
C GLY A 31 -7.82 -8.91 -7.52
N PRO A 32 -7.95 -7.64 -7.15
CA PRO A 32 -7.42 -6.53 -7.91
C PRO A 32 -5.91 -6.26 -7.73
N LEU A 33 -5.19 -7.18 -7.05
CA LEU A 33 -3.72 -7.11 -6.92
C LEU A 33 -3.05 -7.62 -8.20
N SER A 34 -2.01 -6.95 -8.64
CA SER A 34 -1.21 -7.36 -9.81
C SER A 34 0.26 -7.01 -9.62
N LEU A 35 1.15 -7.87 -10.11
CA LEU A 35 2.57 -7.57 -10.22
C LEU A 35 2.79 -6.77 -11.50
N VAL A 36 3.35 -5.60 -11.39
CA VAL A 36 3.59 -4.69 -12.53
C VAL A 36 5.03 -4.18 -12.54
N ASP A 37 5.48 -3.79 -13.72
CA ASP A 37 6.65 -2.91 -13.81
C ASP A 37 6.21 -1.47 -13.55
N HIS A 38 6.87 -0.84 -12.60
CA HIS A 38 6.58 0.51 -12.16
C HIS A 38 7.83 1.37 -12.26
N ASP A 39 7.68 2.58 -12.77
CA ASP A 39 8.75 3.56 -12.74
C ASP A 39 8.98 4.05 -11.32
N ALA A 40 10.19 4.53 -11.06
CA ALA A 40 10.48 5.14 -9.77
C ALA A 40 9.61 6.41 -9.61
N PRO A 41 8.87 6.55 -8.49
CA PRO A 41 8.00 7.71 -8.30
C PRO A 41 8.83 8.99 -8.24
N ASN A 42 8.23 10.09 -8.73
CA ASN A 42 8.81 11.42 -8.52
C ASN A 42 8.71 11.80 -7.04
N LEU A 43 9.69 12.54 -6.56
CA LEU A 43 9.63 13.08 -5.21
C LEU A 43 8.62 14.25 -5.19
N PRO A 44 7.64 14.25 -4.28
CA PRO A 44 6.60 15.29 -4.22
C PRO A 44 7.17 16.68 -3.92
N THR A 45 8.16 16.76 -3.03
CA THR A 45 8.86 18.00 -2.66
C THR A 45 10.34 17.72 -2.44
N LYS A 46 11.14 18.80 -2.28
CA LYS A 46 12.59 18.71 -1.98
C LYS A 46 12.93 18.07 -0.64
N ASP A 47 11.97 18.03 0.29
CA ASP A 47 12.16 17.48 1.63
C ASP A 47 11.90 15.96 1.68
N TRP A 48 11.41 15.40 0.58
CA TRP A 48 11.26 13.95 0.44
C TRP A 48 12.57 13.32 0.01
N VAL A 49 12.86 12.17 0.59
CA VAL A 49 14.04 11.37 0.26
C VAL A 49 13.65 10.03 -0.34
N ARG A 50 14.47 9.54 -1.24
CA ARG A 50 14.29 8.20 -1.80
C ARG A 50 14.97 7.18 -0.90
N VAL A 51 14.27 6.08 -0.65
CA VAL A 51 14.81 4.94 0.09
C VAL A 51 14.69 3.67 -0.76
N TRP A 52 15.52 2.69 -0.47
CA TRP A 52 15.51 1.40 -1.17
C TRP A 52 15.01 0.32 -0.22
N PRO A 53 13.80 -0.21 -0.43
CA PRO A 53 13.24 -1.28 0.39
C PRO A 53 14.15 -2.52 0.37
N ARG A 54 14.39 -3.08 1.54
CA ARG A 54 15.16 -4.32 1.75
C ARG A 54 14.25 -5.47 2.15
N LEU A 55 13.32 -5.18 3.04
CA LEU A 55 12.32 -6.13 3.55
C LEU A 55 11.00 -5.40 3.68
N ALA A 56 9.93 -6.07 3.31
CA ALA A 56 8.56 -5.64 3.57
C ALA A 56 7.83 -6.77 4.30
N GLY A 57 7.24 -6.46 5.44
CA GLY A 57 6.37 -7.36 6.18
C GLY A 57 5.02 -7.50 5.49
N ILE A 58 4.35 -8.60 5.76
CA ILE A 58 2.94 -8.83 5.39
C ILE A 58 2.18 -9.04 6.69
N CYS A 59 1.27 -8.17 7.02
CA CYS A 59 0.47 -8.27 8.22
C CYS A 59 -0.98 -8.72 7.93
N GLY A 60 -1.75 -8.92 8.98
CA GLY A 60 -3.15 -9.33 8.86
C GLY A 60 -4.02 -8.34 8.12
N SER A 61 -3.71 -7.03 8.18
CA SER A 61 -4.45 -6.00 7.45
C SER A 61 -4.22 -6.06 5.94
N ASP A 62 -3.03 -6.47 5.49
CA ASP A 62 -2.75 -6.71 4.07
C ASP A 62 -3.61 -7.85 3.55
N ILE A 63 -3.67 -8.97 4.28
CA ILE A 63 -4.51 -10.11 3.93
C ILE A 63 -5.99 -9.73 3.94
N SER A 64 -6.43 -9.00 4.95
CA SER A 64 -7.82 -8.49 5.03
C SER A 64 -8.18 -7.60 3.83
N THR A 65 -7.25 -6.77 3.39
CA THR A 65 -7.42 -5.95 2.19
C THR A 65 -7.54 -6.80 0.92
N LEU A 66 -6.68 -7.81 0.76
CA LEU A 66 -6.71 -8.72 -0.39
C LEU A 66 -7.99 -9.54 -0.44
N ASP A 67 -8.51 -9.95 0.69
CA ASP A 67 -9.73 -10.75 0.82
C ASP A 67 -11.02 -9.90 0.78
N GLY A 68 -10.90 -8.60 0.63
CA GLY A 68 -12.06 -7.72 0.54
C GLY A 68 -12.78 -7.47 1.86
N HIS A 69 -12.10 -7.69 2.99
CA HIS A 69 -12.65 -7.45 4.33
C HIS A 69 -12.34 -6.06 4.88
N ALA A 70 -11.53 -5.27 4.19
CA ALA A 70 -11.25 -3.89 4.59
C ALA A 70 -12.50 -3.04 4.36
N SER A 71 -13.06 -2.51 5.44
CA SER A 71 -14.36 -1.84 5.47
C SER A 71 -14.45 -0.52 4.67
N ARG A 72 -13.30 0.06 4.27
CA ARG A 72 -13.23 1.39 3.65
C ARG A 72 -12.58 1.39 2.27
N TYR A 73 -12.75 0.31 1.57
CA TYR A 73 -12.01 0.03 0.36
C TYR A 73 -12.31 0.95 -0.82
N PHE A 74 -13.53 1.44 -0.95
CA PHE A 74 -13.98 2.29 -2.05
C PHE A 74 -14.37 3.70 -1.60
N GLU A 75 -13.99 4.10 -0.39
CA GLU A 75 -14.26 5.45 0.06
C GLU A 75 -13.40 6.48 -0.70
N ASP A 76 -13.91 7.69 -0.85
CA ASP A 76 -13.31 8.72 -1.70
C ASP A 76 -11.91 9.17 -1.25
N PHE A 77 -11.53 8.91 0.01
CA PHE A 77 -10.20 9.23 0.51
C PHE A 77 -9.14 8.16 0.22
N VAL A 78 -9.51 7.01 -0.37
CA VAL A 78 -8.56 5.99 -0.80
C VAL A 78 -8.06 6.31 -2.19
N SER A 79 -6.78 6.61 -2.31
CA SER A 79 -6.14 6.87 -3.61
C SER A 79 -5.84 5.57 -4.33
N PHE A 80 -6.35 5.41 -5.54
CA PHE A 80 -6.05 4.30 -6.43
C PHE A 80 -5.30 4.76 -7.68
N PRO A 81 -4.41 3.93 -8.24
CA PRO A 81 -3.89 2.67 -7.69
C PRO A 81 -2.89 2.94 -6.54
N PHE A 82 -2.69 1.97 -5.66
CA PHE A 82 -1.66 2.07 -4.63
C PHE A 82 -0.80 0.79 -4.55
N VAL A 83 0.36 0.91 -3.94
CA VAL A 83 1.24 -0.20 -3.58
C VAL A 83 0.96 -0.54 -2.13
N PRO A 84 0.44 -1.75 -1.83
CA PRO A 84 0.17 -2.15 -0.45
C PRO A 84 1.47 -2.40 0.31
N GLY A 85 1.36 -2.44 1.63
CA GLY A 85 2.46 -2.66 2.56
C GLY A 85 2.75 -1.42 3.40
N HIS A 86 3.00 -1.65 4.68
CA HIS A 86 3.23 -0.59 5.68
C HIS A 86 4.28 -0.99 6.72
N GLU A 87 4.90 -2.15 6.59
CA GLU A 87 5.98 -2.63 7.45
C GLU A 87 7.24 -2.76 6.61
N VAL A 88 8.03 -1.68 6.49
CA VAL A 88 9.16 -1.63 5.55
C VAL A 88 10.44 -1.24 6.25
N VAL A 89 11.48 -2.04 6.04
CA VAL A 89 12.86 -1.69 6.33
C VAL A 89 13.55 -1.31 5.02
N ALA A 90 14.21 -0.18 4.99
CA ALA A 90 14.85 0.35 3.80
C ALA A 90 16.24 0.94 4.10
N ASP A 91 17.04 1.08 3.06
CA ASP A 91 18.31 1.79 3.13
C ASP A 91 18.17 3.17 2.47
N THR A 92 18.80 4.19 3.06
CA THR A 92 18.92 5.54 2.50
C THR A 92 20.16 5.64 1.60
N ALA A 93 20.26 6.71 0.81
CA ALA A 93 21.38 6.94 -0.09
C ALA A 93 22.75 7.08 0.63
N ASP A 94 22.74 7.54 1.88
CA ASP A 94 23.90 7.65 2.74
C ASP A 94 24.21 6.36 3.54
N GLY A 95 23.52 5.25 3.21
CA GLY A 95 23.80 3.91 3.75
C GLY A 95 23.17 3.63 5.13
N ARG A 96 22.35 4.52 5.66
CA ARG A 96 21.62 4.26 6.91
C ARG A 96 20.46 3.33 6.67
N ARG A 97 20.18 2.47 7.65
CA ARG A 97 18.99 1.63 7.67
C ARG A 97 17.90 2.29 8.47
N VAL A 98 16.70 2.32 7.90
CA VAL A 98 15.52 2.97 8.48
C VAL A 98 14.31 2.04 8.44
N VAL A 99 13.43 2.20 9.40
CA VAL A 99 12.08 1.65 9.37
C VAL A 99 11.15 2.78 8.96
N LEU A 100 10.27 2.50 7.99
CA LEU A 100 9.34 3.51 7.51
C LEU A 100 8.11 3.58 8.43
N GLU A 101 7.78 4.79 8.88
CA GLU A 101 6.50 5.06 9.51
C GLU A 101 5.43 5.15 8.41
N PRO A 102 4.40 4.29 8.43
CA PRO A 102 3.43 4.22 7.34
C PRO A 102 2.41 5.36 7.35
N VAL A 103 2.31 6.11 8.46
CA VAL A 103 1.33 7.18 8.61
C VAL A 103 1.96 8.53 8.32
N LEU A 104 1.47 9.19 7.25
CA LEU A 104 1.83 10.56 6.97
C LEU A 104 0.92 11.50 7.75
N GLY A 105 1.50 12.28 8.64
CA GLY A 105 0.79 13.36 9.34
C GLY A 105 0.32 14.46 8.39
N HIS A 106 -0.61 15.29 8.84
CA HIS A 106 -1.11 16.42 8.05
C HIS A 106 -0.01 17.40 7.66
N ALA A 107 0.91 17.70 8.58
CA ALA A 107 2.05 18.58 8.33
C ALA A 107 2.96 18.07 7.20
N CYS A 108 3.22 16.77 7.15
CA CYS A 108 4.04 16.17 6.07
C CYS A 108 3.38 16.30 4.69
N ARG A 109 2.08 16.53 4.63
CA ARG A 109 1.30 16.72 3.41
C ARG A 109 1.00 18.21 3.12
N GLY A 110 1.56 19.12 3.92
CA GLY A 110 1.35 20.56 3.78
C GLY A 110 0.00 21.06 4.31
N PHE A 111 -0.67 20.28 5.15
CA PHE A 111 -1.91 20.70 5.82
C PHE A 111 -1.65 20.98 7.29
N GLU A 112 -2.30 21.98 7.83
CA GLU A 112 -2.35 22.16 9.28
C GLU A 112 -3.26 21.06 9.89
N PRO A 113 -2.85 20.44 10.98
CA PRO A 113 -3.69 19.44 11.64
C PRO A 113 -4.99 20.09 12.15
N PRO A 114 -6.15 19.44 11.95
CA PRO A 114 -7.42 19.94 12.41
C PRO A 114 -7.57 19.94 13.94
N PHE A 115 -6.67 19.24 14.63
CA PHE A 115 -6.59 19.16 16.08
C PHE A 115 -5.11 19.11 16.49
N GLU A 116 -4.75 19.80 17.56
CA GLU A 116 -3.51 19.63 18.28
C GLU A 116 -3.60 18.45 19.26
#